data_90dc83f390ab50e6f2ea4a6c1954c2dc
#
_entry.id   90dc83f390ab50e6f2ea4a6c1954c2dc
#
_cell.length_a   1.000
_cell.length_b   1.000
_cell.length_c   1.000
_cell.angle_alpha   90.00
_cell.angle_beta   90.00
_cell.angle_gamma   90.00
#
_symmetry.space_group_name_H-M   'P 1'
#
loop_
_entity.id
_entity.type
_entity.pdbx_description
1 polymer ?
#
loop_
_entity_poly.entity_id
_entity_poly.type
_entity_poly.pdbx_seq_one_letter_code
_entity_poly.pdbx_strand_id
1 'polypeptide(L)'
;MRNGVTIAVTTKDRASLEAVVADRNSPQKHVWRAQIILLTADGCGTAEIMRCSGTSKTAVWRWQERFMVEGVAGLLRDKTRPSGIPPLGADVEARVVQATLSDRPPGETTHWTAPAMAKLQGISVSSVQRIWRRHGLQPHRTRHFKLSNDPQFAAKLRDIVGLYVNPPDHAIVLSIDEKSQIQALDRTQPGLPLKKGRCGTMTHDYKRNGITTLFAALNVLTGKVFGRCMQKHRHQEYIRFLNAVDANIPAGNHVHAIVDNYATHKHPKVREWQAAHPWWSFHFTPTSASWLNAVEGYFAKLTKRRLARGVFRSVEELKAAIERFVAETNLDPHPFVWTKKPTTILAAVKRGHQVLDSIH
;
A
#
# COMPACT_ATOMS: atom_id res chain seq x y z
N MET A 1 13.66 44.47 44.57
CA MET A 1 14.60 44.86 43.51
C MET A 1 15.85 44.05 43.72
N ARG A 2 16.34 43.32 42.71
CA ARG A 2 17.75 42.89 42.69
C ARG A 2 18.57 44.14 42.37
N ASN A 3 18.97 44.87 43.41
CA ASN A 3 19.91 45.94 43.27
C ASN A 3 21.30 45.35 43.07
N GLY A 4 21.99 45.74 42.01
CA GLY A 4 23.42 45.51 41.88
C GLY A 4 23.87 44.29 41.08
N VAL A 5 23.07 43.78 40.14
CA VAL A 5 23.61 42.80 39.14
C VAL A 5 24.35 43.60 38.07
N THR A 6 25.66 43.73 38.23
CA THR A 6 26.53 44.24 37.18
C THR A 6 26.99 43.10 36.30
N ILE A 7 26.69 43.18 35.02
CA ILE A 7 27.15 42.20 34.04
C ILE A 7 28.41 42.72 33.37
N ALA A 8 29.52 42.03 33.56
CA ALA A 8 30.76 42.35 32.83
C ALA A 8 30.63 41.76 31.41
N VAL A 9 30.58 42.64 30.43
CA VAL A 9 30.56 42.25 29.00
C VAL A 9 31.97 42.59 28.44
N THR A 10 32.66 41.58 27.92
CA THR A 10 33.94 41.79 27.27
C THR A 10 33.80 42.55 25.94
N THR A 11 34.85 43.23 25.46
CA THR A 11 34.83 43.89 24.14
C THR A 11 34.44 42.95 23.03
N LYS A 12 34.87 41.68 23.10
CA LYS A 12 34.53 40.64 22.13
C LYS A 12 33.04 40.25 22.21
N ASP A 13 32.53 40.08 23.40
CA ASP A 13 31.11 39.73 23.58
C ASP A 13 30.19 40.89 23.14
N ARG A 14 30.58 42.14 23.44
CA ARG A 14 29.83 43.33 23.00
C ARG A 14 29.74 43.37 21.47
N ALA A 15 30.88 43.23 20.75
CA ALA A 15 30.90 43.21 19.31
C ALA A 15 30.02 42.08 18.74
N SER A 16 30.01 40.87 19.37
CA SER A 16 29.18 39.76 18.97
C SER A 16 27.69 40.05 19.18
N LEU A 17 27.31 40.67 20.28
CA LEU A 17 25.93 41.05 20.58
C LEU A 17 25.41 42.13 19.66
N GLU A 18 26.24 43.15 19.37
CA GLU A 18 25.92 44.22 18.42
C GLU A 18 25.77 43.68 16.99
N ALA A 19 26.56 42.70 16.58
CA ALA A 19 26.41 42.02 15.29
C ALA A 19 25.08 41.29 15.19
N VAL A 20 24.64 40.60 16.27
CA VAL A 20 23.32 39.92 16.31
C VAL A 20 22.18 40.95 16.21
N VAL A 21 22.30 42.10 16.81
CA VAL A 21 21.28 43.17 16.74
C VAL A 21 21.25 43.83 15.38
N ALA A 22 22.40 44.02 14.73
CA ALA A 22 22.53 44.67 13.41
C ALA A 22 22.11 43.75 12.27
N ASP A 23 22.24 42.45 12.43
CA ASP A 23 21.87 41.47 11.39
C ASP A 23 20.39 41.33 11.18
N ARG A 24 19.90 41.78 10.02
CA ARG A 24 18.48 41.71 9.63
C ARG A 24 17.94 40.29 9.52
N ASN A 25 18.80 39.27 9.36
CA ASN A 25 18.41 37.85 9.26
C ASN A 25 18.40 37.16 10.63
N SER A 26 18.86 37.84 11.69
CA SER A 26 18.83 37.29 13.04
C SER A 26 17.40 37.05 13.51
N PRO A 27 17.08 35.86 14.09
CA PRO A 27 15.78 35.62 14.69
C PRO A 27 15.47 36.69 15.77
N GLN A 28 14.28 37.28 15.71
CA GLN A 28 13.86 38.37 16.60
C GLN A 28 14.07 38.04 18.10
N LYS A 29 13.89 36.80 18.49
CA LYS A 29 14.18 36.34 19.85
C LYS A 29 15.63 36.50 20.29
N HIS A 30 16.60 36.32 19.34
CA HIS A 30 18.02 36.51 19.63
C HIS A 30 18.36 38.00 19.72
N VAL A 31 17.77 38.82 18.86
CA VAL A 31 17.90 40.28 18.93
C VAL A 31 17.45 40.80 20.27
N TRP A 32 16.25 40.45 20.77
CA TRP A 32 15.77 40.86 22.08
C TRP A 32 16.69 40.42 23.24
N ARG A 33 17.22 39.20 23.17
CA ARG A 33 18.14 38.68 24.20
C ARG A 33 19.47 39.44 24.21
N ALA A 34 20.01 39.76 23.03
CA ALA A 34 21.23 40.56 22.87
C ALA A 34 21.00 41.99 23.39
N GLN A 35 19.88 42.62 23.03
CA GLN A 35 19.51 43.95 23.51
C GLN A 35 19.40 44.02 25.02
N ILE A 36 18.80 43.02 25.68
CA ILE A 36 18.71 42.97 27.16
C ILE A 36 20.12 43.03 27.77
N ILE A 37 21.09 42.31 27.22
CA ILE A 37 22.43 42.29 27.80
C ILE A 37 23.20 43.58 27.48
N LEU A 38 23.08 44.13 26.28
CA LEU A 38 23.71 45.41 25.92
C LEU A 38 23.18 46.54 26.80
N LEU A 39 21.84 46.67 26.96
CA LEU A 39 21.24 47.69 27.84
C LEU A 39 21.63 47.51 29.32
N THR A 40 21.79 46.25 29.77
CA THR A 40 22.28 45.97 31.11
C THR A 40 23.72 46.41 31.29
N ALA A 41 24.61 46.17 30.31
CA ALA A 41 26.00 46.58 30.31
C ALA A 41 26.15 48.13 30.28
N ASP A 42 25.20 48.80 29.61
CA ASP A 42 25.13 50.27 29.56
C ASP A 42 24.53 50.92 30.84
N GLY A 43 24.23 50.08 31.85
CA GLY A 43 23.77 50.57 33.15
C GLY A 43 22.26 50.84 33.23
N CYS A 44 21.48 50.49 32.22
CA CYS A 44 20.03 50.73 32.23
C CYS A 44 19.32 49.94 33.34
N GLY A 45 18.35 50.58 33.99
CA GLY A 45 17.51 49.92 34.99
C GLY A 45 16.58 48.88 34.41
N THR A 46 16.18 47.87 35.19
CA THR A 46 15.27 46.78 34.74
C THR A 46 13.99 47.29 34.10
N ALA A 47 13.37 48.37 34.62
CA ALA A 47 12.16 48.95 34.05
C ALA A 47 12.39 49.54 32.67
N GLU A 48 13.55 50.14 32.42
CA GLU A 48 13.96 50.68 31.14
C GLU A 48 14.25 49.56 30.13
N ILE A 49 14.98 48.52 30.53
CA ILE A 49 15.24 47.33 29.70
C ILE A 49 13.93 46.68 29.29
N MET A 50 12.98 46.54 30.17
CA MET A 50 11.63 46.01 29.86
C MET A 50 10.93 46.87 28.80
N ARG A 51 10.99 48.19 28.93
CA ARG A 51 10.36 49.10 27.97
C ARG A 51 11.04 49.04 26.58
N CYS A 52 12.36 49.01 26.55
CA CYS A 52 13.12 49.00 25.30
C CYS A 52 13.06 47.62 24.58
N SER A 53 13.07 46.51 25.33
CA SER A 53 13.04 45.15 24.78
C SER A 53 11.63 44.55 24.60
N GLY A 54 10.59 45.21 25.13
CA GLY A 54 9.22 44.70 25.09
C GLY A 54 9.02 43.41 25.90
N THR A 55 9.92 43.07 26.83
CA THR A 55 9.89 41.80 27.57
C THR A 55 9.49 41.96 29.05
N SER A 56 9.09 40.87 29.68
CA SER A 56 8.72 40.88 31.11
C SER A 56 9.96 40.91 32.00
N LYS A 57 9.78 41.38 33.24
CA LYS A 57 10.82 41.43 34.30
C LYS A 57 11.50 40.07 34.50
N THR A 58 10.73 38.98 34.53
CA THR A 58 11.23 37.63 34.68
C THR A 58 12.05 37.16 33.45
N ALA A 59 11.71 37.63 32.27
CA ALA A 59 12.49 37.35 31.06
C ALA A 59 13.83 38.09 31.08
N VAL A 60 13.85 39.36 31.47
CA VAL A 60 15.10 40.16 31.64
C VAL A 60 16.06 39.44 32.59
N TRP A 61 15.60 39.10 33.79
CA TRP A 61 16.44 38.41 34.77
C TRP A 61 16.94 37.05 34.32
N ARG A 62 16.10 36.26 33.67
CA ARG A 62 16.48 34.95 33.13
C ARG A 62 17.57 35.04 32.07
N TRP A 63 17.52 36.04 31.17
CA TRP A 63 18.52 36.21 30.16
C TRP A 63 19.82 36.80 30.65
N GLN A 64 19.76 37.68 31.67
CA GLN A 64 20.93 38.18 32.40
C GLN A 64 21.67 37.02 33.09
N GLU A 65 20.98 36.19 33.85
CA GLU A 65 21.52 35.00 34.50
C GLU A 65 22.14 34.03 33.51
N ARG A 66 21.46 33.80 32.41
CA ARG A 66 21.94 32.86 31.37
C ARG A 66 23.19 33.37 30.65
N PHE A 67 23.29 34.66 30.42
CA PHE A 67 24.49 35.26 29.87
C PHE A 67 25.68 35.15 30.86
N MET A 68 25.47 35.39 32.14
CA MET A 68 26.53 35.22 33.12
C MET A 68 27.07 33.78 33.21
N VAL A 69 26.23 32.78 32.97
CA VAL A 69 26.62 31.36 33.07
C VAL A 69 27.17 30.83 31.73
N GLU A 70 26.55 31.16 30.61
CA GLU A 70 26.78 30.54 29.32
C GLU A 70 27.31 31.51 28.22
N GLY A 71 27.49 32.80 28.54
CA GLY A 71 27.93 33.86 27.63
C GLY A 71 26.98 34.07 26.43
N VAL A 72 27.50 34.60 25.33
CA VAL A 72 26.72 34.85 24.09
C VAL A 72 26.08 33.58 23.54
N ALA A 73 26.78 32.43 23.59
CA ALA A 73 26.25 31.17 23.12
C ALA A 73 24.97 30.74 23.84
N GLY A 74 24.84 31.09 25.14
CA GLY A 74 23.65 30.84 25.94
C GLY A 74 22.43 31.63 25.46
N LEU A 75 22.62 32.83 24.90
CA LEU A 75 21.52 33.62 24.35
C LEU A 75 21.01 33.12 23.01
N LEU A 76 21.89 32.53 22.20
CA LEU A 76 21.55 32.05 20.87
C LEU A 76 20.93 30.65 20.88
N ARG A 77 21.07 29.90 21.96
CA ARG A 77 20.54 28.55 22.11
C ARG A 77 19.24 28.52 22.90
N ASP A 78 18.21 27.86 22.38
CA ASP A 78 17.02 27.57 23.16
C ASP A 78 17.24 26.33 24.04
N LYS A 79 16.87 26.38 25.32
CA LYS A 79 16.85 25.19 26.17
C LYS A 79 15.65 24.34 25.78
N THR A 80 15.92 23.18 25.19
CA THR A 80 14.92 22.13 25.03
C THR A 80 14.67 21.49 26.39
N ARG A 81 13.40 21.28 26.72
CA ARG A 81 13.03 20.55 27.96
C ARG A 81 13.58 19.12 27.81
N PRO A 82 14.39 18.59 28.70
CA PRO A 82 14.81 17.20 28.66
C PRO A 82 13.57 16.31 28.66
N SER A 83 13.59 15.21 27.87
CA SER A 83 12.48 14.27 27.87
C SER A 83 12.34 13.69 29.28
N GLY A 84 11.14 13.79 29.88
CA GLY A 84 10.89 13.27 31.23
C GLY A 84 10.93 11.74 31.33
N ILE A 85 10.88 11.04 30.17
CA ILE A 85 10.95 9.59 30.08
C ILE A 85 12.09 9.24 29.13
N PRO A 86 13.12 8.51 29.62
CA PRO A 86 14.23 8.11 28.76
C PRO A 86 13.74 7.22 27.61
N PRO A 87 14.41 7.20 26.46
CA PRO A 87 14.14 6.25 25.39
C PRO A 87 14.25 4.81 25.88
N LEU A 88 13.46 3.90 25.33
CA LEU A 88 13.60 2.48 25.64
C LEU A 88 15.00 2.00 25.22
N GLY A 89 15.61 1.17 26.06
CA GLY A 89 16.90 0.54 25.77
C GLY A 89 16.83 -0.40 24.55
N ALA A 90 17.95 -0.58 23.90
CA ALA A 90 18.05 -1.49 22.74
C ALA A 90 17.70 -2.94 23.11
N ASP A 91 17.94 -3.34 24.34
CA ASP A 91 17.59 -4.64 24.91
C ASP A 91 16.07 -4.88 24.92
N VAL A 92 15.29 -3.86 25.27
CA VAL A 92 13.81 -3.94 25.26
C VAL A 92 13.30 -4.09 23.82
N GLU A 93 13.89 -3.33 22.89
CA GLU A 93 13.54 -3.44 21.47
C GLU A 93 13.83 -4.85 20.95
N ALA A 94 15.00 -5.39 21.25
CA ALA A 94 15.40 -6.75 20.86
C ALA A 94 14.45 -7.81 21.43
N ARG A 95 14.07 -7.71 22.71
CA ARG A 95 13.11 -8.64 23.35
C ARG A 95 11.75 -8.60 22.66
N VAL A 96 11.22 -7.41 22.34
CA VAL A 96 9.94 -7.27 21.62
C VAL A 96 10.01 -7.94 20.25
N VAL A 97 11.10 -7.72 19.49
CA VAL A 97 11.29 -8.33 18.17
C VAL A 97 11.38 -9.83 18.28
N GLN A 98 12.22 -10.34 19.18
CA GLN A 98 12.40 -11.78 19.40
C GLN A 98 11.08 -12.46 19.80
N ALA A 99 10.39 -11.92 20.79
CA ALA A 99 9.10 -12.47 21.23
C ALA A 99 8.04 -12.45 20.11
N THR A 100 8.04 -11.39 19.28
CA THR A 100 7.11 -11.33 18.14
C THR A 100 7.36 -12.41 17.10
N LEU A 101 8.63 -12.78 16.86
CA LEU A 101 9.02 -13.71 15.80
C LEU A 101 8.97 -15.17 16.26
N SER A 102 9.32 -15.45 17.52
CA SER A 102 9.59 -16.82 18.00
C SER A 102 8.58 -17.34 19.02
N ASP A 103 7.94 -16.44 19.79
CA ASP A 103 7.08 -16.86 20.87
C ASP A 103 5.61 -16.93 20.42
N ARG A 104 4.87 -17.86 21.03
CA ARG A 104 3.41 -17.89 20.86
C ARG A 104 2.76 -16.80 21.70
N PRO A 105 1.73 -16.12 21.18
CA PRO A 105 0.96 -15.18 21.98
C PRO A 105 0.22 -15.90 23.10
N PRO A 106 -0.10 -15.21 24.21
CA PRO A 106 -0.80 -15.82 25.33
C PRO A 106 -2.24 -16.21 25.00
N GLY A 107 -2.70 -17.32 25.58
CA GLY A 107 -4.05 -17.85 25.39
C GLY A 107 -4.26 -18.48 24.00
N GLU A 108 -5.51 -18.56 23.56
CA GLU A 108 -5.91 -19.16 22.28
C GLU A 108 -5.81 -18.18 21.09
N THR A 109 -4.97 -17.15 21.21
CA THR A 109 -4.81 -16.17 20.12
C THR A 109 -3.81 -16.65 19.07
N THR A 110 -4.09 -16.41 17.79
CA THR A 110 -3.27 -16.88 16.67
C THR A 110 -2.12 -15.94 16.31
N HIS A 111 -2.10 -14.72 16.84
CA HIS A 111 -1.10 -13.72 16.53
C HIS A 111 -0.93 -12.71 17.66
N TRP A 112 0.24 -12.08 17.73
CA TRP A 112 0.51 -11.05 18.71
C TRP A 112 -0.31 -9.79 18.44
N THR A 113 -0.99 -9.31 19.48
CA THR A 113 -1.59 -7.97 19.49
C THR A 113 -0.68 -6.98 20.22
N ALA A 114 -0.72 -5.71 19.85
CA ALA A 114 0.11 -4.71 20.52
C ALA A 114 -0.19 -4.57 22.02
N PRO A 115 -1.44 -4.66 22.51
CA PRO A 115 -1.73 -4.70 23.94
C PRO A 115 -1.16 -5.92 24.66
N ALA A 116 -1.24 -7.11 24.07
CA ALA A 116 -0.68 -8.33 24.68
C ALA A 116 0.85 -8.25 24.81
N MET A 117 1.53 -7.81 23.76
CA MET A 117 2.97 -7.60 23.77
C MET A 117 3.39 -6.52 24.78
N ALA A 118 2.63 -5.42 24.83
CA ALA A 118 2.85 -4.33 25.79
C ALA A 118 2.78 -4.83 27.23
N LYS A 119 1.77 -5.66 27.54
CA LYS A 119 1.61 -6.28 28.87
C LYS A 119 2.77 -7.23 29.19
N LEU A 120 3.19 -8.08 28.23
CA LEU A 120 4.30 -9.02 28.41
C LEU A 120 5.62 -8.29 28.71
N GLN A 121 5.92 -7.23 27.96
CA GLN A 121 7.19 -6.52 28.03
C GLN A 121 7.21 -5.34 29.03
N GLY A 122 6.08 -5.03 29.70
CA GLY A 122 6.00 -3.93 30.65
C GLY A 122 6.17 -2.54 30.01
N ILE A 123 5.78 -2.36 28.74
CA ILE A 123 5.93 -1.11 27.99
C ILE A 123 4.59 -0.61 27.44
N SER A 124 4.56 0.63 26.94
CA SER A 124 3.32 1.15 26.34
C SER A 124 2.98 0.51 25.00
N VAL A 125 1.69 0.41 24.67
CA VAL A 125 1.18 -0.05 23.38
C VAL A 125 1.78 0.74 22.21
N SER A 126 1.90 2.06 22.38
CA SER A 126 2.50 2.94 21.37
C SER A 126 3.98 2.63 21.13
N SER A 127 4.70 2.19 22.17
CA SER A 127 6.11 1.75 22.04
C SER A 127 6.21 0.47 21.22
N VAL A 128 5.36 -0.52 21.49
CA VAL A 128 5.29 -1.75 20.69
C VAL A 128 5.01 -1.44 19.23
N GLN A 129 4.00 -0.60 18.96
CA GLN A 129 3.66 -0.21 17.59
C GLN A 129 4.80 0.52 16.87
N ARG A 130 5.57 1.35 17.55
CA ARG A 130 6.76 2.02 16.99
C ARG A 130 7.87 1.02 16.66
N ILE A 131 8.13 0.07 17.57
CA ILE A 131 9.12 -1.01 17.35
C ILE A 131 8.70 -1.85 16.15
N TRP A 132 7.48 -2.36 16.12
CA TRP A 132 6.98 -3.16 15.01
C TRP A 132 7.06 -2.41 13.67
N ARG A 133 6.71 -1.12 13.64
CA ARG A 133 6.81 -0.31 12.42
C ARG A 133 8.26 -0.15 11.97
N ARG A 134 9.20 0.10 12.90
CA ARG A 134 10.64 0.23 12.61
C ARG A 134 11.21 -1.07 12.01
N HIS A 135 10.81 -2.22 12.52
CA HIS A 135 11.26 -3.54 12.06
C HIS A 135 10.37 -4.16 10.97
N GLY A 136 9.37 -3.45 10.46
CA GLY A 136 8.46 -3.95 9.42
C GLY A 136 7.58 -5.13 9.86
N LEU A 137 7.43 -5.35 11.18
CA LEU A 137 6.65 -6.45 11.75
C LEU A 137 5.15 -6.11 11.70
N GLN A 138 4.35 -7.03 11.19
CA GLN A 138 2.90 -6.88 11.04
C GLN A 138 2.18 -8.17 11.49
N PRO A 139 2.19 -8.53 12.79
CA PRO A 139 1.64 -9.81 13.26
C PRO A 139 0.16 -10.02 12.94
N HIS A 140 -0.61 -8.90 12.83
CA HIS A 140 -2.03 -8.90 12.49
C HIS A 140 -2.33 -9.14 11.01
N ARG A 141 -1.31 -9.25 10.16
CA ARG A 141 -1.48 -9.46 8.72
C ARG A 141 -0.99 -10.83 8.31
N THR A 142 -1.86 -11.58 7.66
CA THR A 142 -1.53 -12.84 7.00
C THR A 142 -1.63 -12.66 5.50
N ARG A 143 -0.64 -13.15 4.77
CA ARG A 143 -0.68 -13.25 3.31
C ARG A 143 -0.76 -14.72 2.94
N HIS A 144 -1.79 -15.06 2.19
CA HIS A 144 -1.87 -16.40 1.64
C HIS A 144 -0.94 -16.53 0.42
N PHE A 145 -0.24 -17.62 0.36
CA PHE A 145 0.53 -18.02 -0.82
C PHE A 145 0.39 -19.52 -1.02
N LYS A 146 0.57 -19.96 -2.26
CA LYS A 146 0.69 -21.37 -2.60
C LYS A 146 1.84 -21.50 -3.58
N LEU A 147 2.82 -22.35 -3.25
CA LEU A 147 3.88 -22.68 -4.19
C LEU A 147 3.36 -23.66 -5.24
N SER A 148 3.81 -23.49 -6.45
CA SER A 148 3.47 -24.39 -7.54
C SER A 148 4.29 -25.67 -7.43
N ASN A 149 3.62 -26.81 -7.55
CA ASN A 149 4.25 -28.13 -7.68
C ASN A 149 4.38 -28.56 -9.17
N ASP A 150 4.20 -27.64 -10.10
CA ASP A 150 4.31 -27.93 -11.53
C ASP A 150 5.77 -28.14 -11.91
N PRO A 151 6.19 -29.33 -12.38
CA PRO A 151 7.57 -29.57 -12.77
C PRO A 151 8.02 -28.71 -13.95
N GLN A 152 7.07 -28.23 -14.76
CA GLN A 152 7.32 -27.34 -15.90
C GLN A 152 7.16 -25.86 -15.56
N PHE A 153 7.11 -25.50 -14.25
CA PHE A 153 6.86 -24.13 -13.80
C PHE A 153 7.75 -23.10 -14.50
N ALA A 154 9.07 -23.38 -14.56
CA ALA A 154 10.02 -22.43 -15.14
C ALA A 154 9.85 -22.25 -16.66
N ALA A 155 9.53 -23.32 -17.37
CA ALA A 155 9.28 -23.27 -18.81
C ALA A 155 8.01 -22.49 -19.14
N LYS A 156 6.90 -22.83 -18.49
CA LYS A 156 5.61 -22.15 -18.65
C LYS A 156 5.65 -20.69 -18.24
N LEU A 157 6.38 -20.36 -17.15
CA LEU A 157 6.59 -18.97 -16.74
C LEU A 157 7.30 -18.15 -17.81
N ARG A 158 8.38 -18.69 -18.40
CA ARG A 158 9.14 -17.99 -19.44
C ARG A 158 8.32 -17.83 -20.72
N ASP A 159 7.58 -18.85 -21.10
CA ASP A 159 6.68 -18.83 -22.26
C ASP A 159 5.63 -17.71 -22.13
N ILE A 160 4.87 -17.71 -21.04
CA ILE A 160 3.82 -16.72 -20.81
C ILE A 160 4.39 -15.31 -20.66
N VAL A 161 5.48 -15.13 -19.89
CA VAL A 161 6.10 -13.80 -19.75
C VAL A 161 6.70 -13.36 -21.08
N GLY A 162 7.22 -14.28 -21.89
CA GLY A 162 7.66 -14.00 -23.25
C GLY A 162 6.55 -13.37 -24.08
N LEU A 163 5.36 -13.96 -24.08
CA LEU A 163 4.19 -13.43 -24.79
C LEU A 163 3.75 -12.05 -24.30
N TYR A 164 3.95 -11.73 -23.01
CA TYR A 164 3.62 -10.41 -22.48
C TYR A 164 4.66 -9.34 -22.82
N VAL A 165 5.94 -9.70 -22.87
CA VAL A 165 7.04 -8.74 -23.04
C VAL A 165 7.43 -8.59 -24.51
N ASN A 166 7.42 -9.68 -25.27
CA ASN A 166 7.83 -9.72 -26.66
C ASN A 166 6.92 -10.67 -27.44
N PRO A 167 5.67 -10.27 -27.73
CA PRO A 167 4.72 -11.08 -28.49
C PRO A 167 5.24 -11.30 -29.92
N PRO A 168 4.90 -12.41 -30.54
CA PRO A 168 5.26 -12.67 -31.96
C PRO A 168 4.61 -11.63 -32.89
N ASP A 169 5.27 -11.34 -33.99
CA ASP A 169 4.72 -10.46 -35.04
C ASP A 169 3.41 -11.06 -35.61
N HIS A 170 2.46 -10.18 -35.88
CA HIS A 170 1.11 -10.52 -36.37
C HIS A 170 0.32 -11.49 -35.48
N ALA A 171 0.67 -11.57 -34.19
CA ALA A 171 -0.03 -12.39 -33.22
C ALA A 171 -0.99 -11.55 -32.37
N ILE A 172 -2.11 -12.15 -31.99
CA ILE A 172 -3.04 -11.66 -31.00
C ILE A 172 -2.82 -12.44 -29.72
N VAL A 173 -2.42 -11.78 -28.65
CA VAL A 173 -2.22 -12.45 -27.35
C VAL A 173 -3.42 -12.17 -26.47
N LEU A 174 -4.18 -13.21 -26.15
CA LEU A 174 -5.36 -13.17 -25.30
C LEU A 174 -5.08 -13.84 -23.96
N SER A 175 -5.42 -13.16 -22.88
CA SER A 175 -5.50 -13.77 -21.54
C SER A 175 -6.97 -14.09 -21.29
N ILE A 176 -7.30 -15.37 -21.15
CA ILE A 176 -8.67 -15.89 -21.10
C ILE A 176 -8.92 -16.58 -19.78
N ASP A 177 -10.07 -16.31 -19.16
CA ASP A 177 -10.51 -16.95 -17.92
C ASP A 177 -12.00 -16.71 -17.68
N GLU A 178 -12.55 -17.34 -16.63
CA GLU A 178 -13.93 -17.12 -16.19
C GLU A 178 -14.00 -16.68 -14.74
N LYS A 179 -14.77 -15.63 -14.51
CA LYS A 179 -15.24 -15.26 -13.18
C LYS A 179 -16.58 -15.92 -12.91
N SER A 180 -16.54 -17.05 -12.24
CA SER A 180 -17.72 -17.84 -11.92
C SER A 180 -18.50 -17.26 -10.73
N GLN A 181 -19.78 -17.65 -10.61
CA GLN A 181 -20.64 -17.39 -9.45
C GLN A 181 -20.74 -15.92 -9.00
N ILE A 182 -20.80 -15.00 -9.95
CA ILE A 182 -21.06 -13.59 -9.64
C ILE A 182 -22.51 -13.48 -9.20
N GLN A 183 -22.74 -13.00 -7.97
CA GLN A 183 -24.06 -12.95 -7.35
C GLN A 183 -24.79 -11.64 -7.63
N ALA A 184 -26.06 -11.73 -8.00
CA ALA A 184 -26.97 -10.58 -8.02
C ALA A 184 -27.45 -10.33 -6.59
N LEU A 185 -26.79 -9.42 -5.89
CA LEU A 185 -27.09 -9.05 -4.51
C LEU A 185 -27.97 -7.81 -4.48
N ASP A 186 -29.16 -7.94 -3.91
CA ASP A 186 -30.05 -6.84 -3.60
C ASP A 186 -29.96 -6.51 -2.11
N ARG A 187 -29.76 -5.25 -1.77
CA ARG A 187 -29.66 -4.82 -0.36
C ARG A 187 -31.06 -4.58 0.20
N THR A 188 -31.32 -5.12 1.39
CA THR A 188 -32.63 -5.00 2.06
C THR A 188 -32.96 -3.55 2.44
N GLN A 189 -31.94 -2.70 2.59
CA GLN A 189 -32.10 -1.29 2.92
C GLN A 189 -31.12 -0.43 2.09
N PRO A 190 -31.51 0.79 1.74
CA PRO A 190 -30.61 1.71 1.06
C PRO A 190 -29.41 2.06 1.95
N GLY A 191 -28.24 2.22 1.33
CA GLY A 191 -27.05 2.68 2.02
C GLY A 191 -27.14 4.16 2.45
N LEU A 192 -26.40 4.51 3.50
CA LEU A 192 -26.27 5.91 3.90
C LEU A 192 -25.14 6.58 3.11
N PRO A 193 -25.37 7.80 2.63
CA PRO A 193 -24.40 8.51 1.80
C PRO A 193 -23.14 8.90 2.59
N LEU A 194 -22.05 9.10 1.85
CA LEU A 194 -20.81 9.68 2.36
C LEU A 194 -21.05 11.08 2.91
N LYS A 195 -20.50 11.38 4.10
CA LYS A 195 -20.51 12.72 4.71
C LYS A 195 -19.10 13.09 5.18
N LYS A 196 -18.81 14.38 5.37
CA LYS A 196 -17.54 14.84 5.93
C LYS A 196 -17.30 14.19 7.30
N GLY A 197 -16.16 13.49 7.46
CA GLY A 197 -15.81 12.76 8.68
C GLY A 197 -16.50 11.38 8.85
N ARG A 198 -17.32 10.94 7.89
CA ARG A 198 -17.99 9.62 7.92
C ARG A 198 -17.97 8.97 6.53
N CYS A 199 -17.52 7.70 6.46
CA CYS A 199 -17.63 6.92 5.23
C CYS A 199 -19.10 6.61 4.90
N GLY A 200 -19.38 6.33 3.64
CA GLY A 200 -20.66 5.74 3.24
C GLY A 200 -20.82 4.37 3.90
N THR A 201 -22.03 4.05 4.33
CA THR A 201 -22.34 2.77 4.96
C THR A 201 -23.35 1.98 4.12
N MET A 202 -23.27 0.66 4.16
CA MET A 202 -24.22 -0.24 3.54
C MET A 202 -24.73 -1.23 4.58
N THR A 203 -25.99 -1.66 4.46
CA THR A 203 -26.48 -2.77 5.27
C THR A 203 -25.70 -4.05 4.96
N HIS A 204 -25.49 -4.87 5.97
CA HIS A 204 -24.89 -6.21 5.80
C HIS A 204 -25.90 -7.22 5.23
N ASP A 205 -27.21 -6.97 5.39
CA ASP A 205 -28.26 -7.84 4.88
C ASP A 205 -28.45 -7.68 3.37
N TYR A 206 -28.65 -8.82 2.70
CA TYR A 206 -28.87 -8.86 1.27
C TYR A 206 -29.74 -10.06 0.87
N LYS A 207 -30.50 -9.88 -0.21
CA LYS A 207 -31.22 -10.93 -0.91
C LYS A 207 -30.40 -11.38 -2.12
N ARG A 208 -30.35 -12.69 -2.35
CA ARG A 208 -29.67 -13.27 -3.53
C ARG A 208 -30.70 -13.54 -4.61
N ASN A 209 -30.56 -12.89 -5.76
CA ASN A 209 -31.46 -13.00 -6.90
C ASN A 209 -30.92 -13.89 -8.03
N GLY A 210 -29.89 -14.70 -7.74
CA GLY A 210 -29.25 -15.61 -8.66
C GLY A 210 -27.80 -15.30 -8.95
N ILE A 211 -27.23 -16.05 -9.88
CA ILE A 211 -25.80 -15.98 -10.23
C ILE A 211 -25.62 -15.93 -11.75
N THR A 212 -24.49 -15.39 -12.18
CA THR A 212 -23.99 -15.50 -13.56
C THR A 212 -22.50 -15.77 -13.55
N THR A 213 -21.97 -16.26 -14.67
CA THR A 213 -20.51 -16.40 -14.92
C THR A 213 -20.12 -15.46 -16.05
N LEU A 214 -19.05 -14.70 -15.87
CA LEU A 214 -18.46 -13.90 -16.92
C LEU A 214 -17.24 -14.63 -17.48
N PHE A 215 -17.27 -15.01 -18.77
CA PHE A 215 -16.09 -15.34 -19.55
C PHE A 215 -15.50 -14.06 -20.11
N ALA A 216 -14.19 -13.91 -19.99
CA ALA A 216 -13.49 -12.76 -20.54
C ALA A 216 -12.19 -13.12 -21.22
N ALA A 217 -11.91 -12.46 -22.33
CA ALA A 217 -10.64 -12.50 -23.06
C ALA A 217 -10.07 -11.07 -23.10
N LEU A 218 -8.97 -10.84 -22.40
CA LEU A 218 -8.23 -9.60 -22.42
C LEU A 218 -7.18 -9.66 -23.54
N ASN A 219 -7.29 -8.81 -24.53
CA ASN A 219 -6.21 -8.60 -25.49
C ASN A 219 -5.08 -7.83 -24.81
N VAL A 220 -3.95 -8.49 -24.61
CA VAL A 220 -2.81 -7.99 -23.85
C VAL A 220 -2.20 -6.74 -24.50
N LEU A 221 -2.17 -6.72 -25.83
CA LEU A 221 -1.52 -5.67 -26.60
C LEU A 221 -2.36 -4.39 -26.69
N THR A 222 -3.68 -4.54 -26.80
CA THR A 222 -4.57 -3.39 -26.94
C THR A 222 -5.25 -2.99 -25.63
N GLY A 223 -5.31 -3.90 -24.67
CA GLY A 223 -6.07 -3.71 -23.43
C GLY A 223 -7.59 -3.88 -23.59
N LYS A 224 -8.07 -4.20 -24.80
CA LYS A 224 -9.50 -4.46 -25.05
C LYS A 224 -9.94 -5.77 -24.42
N VAL A 225 -11.16 -5.78 -23.91
CA VAL A 225 -11.77 -6.96 -23.28
C VAL A 225 -12.97 -7.40 -24.09
N PHE A 226 -12.97 -8.66 -24.47
CA PHE A 226 -14.16 -9.34 -24.94
C PHE A 226 -14.80 -10.08 -23.75
N GLY A 227 -16.01 -9.76 -23.38
CA GLY A 227 -16.70 -10.33 -22.23
C GLY A 227 -18.07 -10.89 -22.59
N ARG A 228 -18.44 -12.05 -22.05
CA ARG A 228 -19.76 -12.65 -22.24
C ARG A 228 -20.27 -13.28 -20.96
N CYS A 229 -21.43 -12.86 -20.51
CA CYS A 229 -22.12 -13.47 -19.38
C CYS A 229 -22.86 -14.75 -19.80
N MET A 230 -22.64 -15.84 -19.04
CA MET A 230 -23.32 -17.12 -19.25
C MET A 230 -23.82 -17.70 -17.95
N GLN A 231 -24.79 -18.61 -18.02
CA GLN A 231 -25.42 -19.19 -16.84
C GLN A 231 -24.52 -20.21 -16.14
N LYS A 232 -23.71 -20.94 -16.90
CA LYS A 232 -22.81 -22.01 -16.43
C LYS A 232 -21.40 -21.79 -16.98
N HIS A 233 -20.42 -22.50 -16.40
CA HIS A 233 -19.00 -22.44 -16.79
C HIS A 233 -18.46 -23.82 -17.17
N ARG A 234 -19.22 -24.55 -18.01
CA ARG A 234 -18.85 -25.86 -18.55
C ARG A 234 -18.12 -25.69 -19.89
N HIS A 235 -17.56 -26.78 -20.41
CA HIS A 235 -16.87 -26.77 -21.71
C HIS A 235 -17.77 -26.28 -22.87
N GLN A 236 -19.09 -26.53 -22.83
CA GLN A 236 -20.03 -26.05 -23.84
C GLN A 236 -20.10 -24.52 -23.88
N GLU A 237 -20.20 -23.90 -22.71
CA GLU A 237 -20.21 -22.44 -22.58
C GLU A 237 -18.86 -21.87 -22.98
N TYR A 238 -17.76 -22.54 -22.62
CA TYR A 238 -16.43 -22.12 -22.99
C TYR A 238 -16.21 -22.16 -24.50
N ILE A 239 -16.60 -23.26 -25.19
CA ILE A 239 -16.51 -23.35 -26.66
C ILE A 239 -17.37 -22.28 -27.35
N ARG A 240 -18.60 -22.02 -26.85
CA ARG A 240 -19.43 -20.92 -27.37
C ARG A 240 -18.75 -19.56 -27.20
N PHE A 241 -18.01 -19.37 -26.10
CA PHE A 241 -17.23 -18.17 -25.87
C PHE A 241 -16.06 -18.07 -26.85
N LEU A 242 -15.29 -19.16 -27.02
CA LEU A 242 -14.17 -19.21 -27.97
C LEU A 242 -14.64 -18.89 -29.40
N ASN A 243 -15.74 -19.51 -29.88
CA ASN A 243 -16.33 -19.21 -31.17
C ASN A 243 -16.70 -17.71 -31.32
N ALA A 244 -17.25 -17.13 -30.26
CA ALA A 244 -17.60 -15.71 -30.30
C ALA A 244 -16.38 -14.79 -30.31
N VAL A 245 -15.28 -15.20 -29.66
CA VAL A 245 -14.00 -14.47 -29.74
C VAL A 245 -13.40 -14.65 -31.13
N ASP A 246 -13.35 -15.88 -31.66
CA ASP A 246 -12.77 -16.20 -32.95
C ASP A 246 -13.42 -15.42 -34.09
N ALA A 247 -14.75 -15.29 -34.06
CA ALA A 247 -15.51 -14.48 -35.03
C ALA A 247 -15.12 -12.99 -35.07
N ASN A 248 -14.42 -12.51 -34.05
CA ASN A 248 -13.91 -11.12 -33.96
C ASN A 248 -12.40 -11.02 -34.24
N ILE A 249 -11.73 -12.13 -34.54
CA ILE A 249 -10.31 -12.14 -34.92
C ILE A 249 -10.17 -11.82 -36.39
N PRO A 250 -9.35 -10.86 -36.80
CA PRO A 250 -9.09 -10.59 -38.21
C PRO A 250 -8.43 -11.80 -38.88
N ALA A 251 -8.85 -12.09 -40.09
CA ALA A 251 -8.28 -13.21 -40.85
C ALA A 251 -6.76 -13.09 -41.01
N GLY A 252 -6.06 -14.21 -40.93
CA GLY A 252 -4.60 -14.28 -41.07
C GLY A 252 -3.81 -14.01 -39.80
N ASN A 253 -4.45 -13.71 -38.69
CA ASN A 253 -3.77 -13.56 -37.37
C ASN A 253 -3.70 -14.91 -36.68
N HIS A 254 -2.56 -15.14 -35.99
CA HIS A 254 -2.40 -16.22 -35.04
C HIS A 254 -2.78 -15.77 -33.63
N VAL A 255 -3.52 -16.62 -32.90
CA VAL A 255 -3.99 -16.31 -31.55
C VAL A 255 -3.21 -17.13 -30.53
N HIS A 256 -2.52 -16.46 -29.63
CA HIS A 256 -1.92 -17.06 -28.44
C HIS A 256 -2.83 -16.84 -27.25
N ALA A 257 -3.50 -17.91 -26.81
CA ALA A 257 -4.44 -17.86 -25.69
C ALA A 257 -3.76 -18.34 -24.40
N ILE A 258 -3.56 -17.44 -23.45
CA ILE A 258 -3.06 -17.76 -22.12
C ILE A 258 -4.27 -18.13 -21.26
N VAL A 259 -4.28 -19.37 -20.77
CA VAL A 259 -5.39 -19.97 -20.01
C VAL A 259 -4.87 -20.64 -18.74
N ASP A 260 -5.72 -20.78 -17.75
CA ASP A 260 -5.36 -21.52 -16.54
C ASP A 260 -5.48 -23.04 -16.73
N ASN A 261 -5.06 -23.78 -15.69
CA ASN A 261 -5.09 -25.25 -15.71
C ASN A 261 -6.46 -25.85 -15.35
N TYR A 262 -7.55 -25.10 -15.44
CA TYR A 262 -8.88 -25.59 -15.09
C TYR A 262 -9.32 -26.74 -16.01
N ALA A 263 -10.05 -27.72 -15.45
CA ALA A 263 -10.43 -28.94 -16.16
C ALA A 263 -11.26 -28.67 -17.43
N THR A 264 -12.08 -27.62 -17.41
CA THR A 264 -12.89 -27.20 -18.57
C THR A 264 -12.04 -26.87 -19.78
N HIS A 265 -10.88 -26.20 -19.59
CA HIS A 265 -9.98 -25.81 -20.68
C HIS A 265 -9.25 -27.01 -21.31
N LYS A 266 -9.16 -28.12 -20.59
CA LYS A 266 -8.49 -29.36 -21.05
C LYS A 266 -9.47 -30.45 -21.52
N HIS A 267 -10.76 -30.13 -21.55
CA HIS A 267 -11.80 -31.09 -21.93
C HIS A 267 -11.60 -31.59 -23.37
N PRO A 268 -11.85 -32.89 -23.69
CA PRO A 268 -11.68 -33.43 -25.02
C PRO A 268 -12.35 -32.57 -26.10
N LYS A 269 -13.57 -32.11 -25.88
CA LYS A 269 -14.28 -31.25 -26.86
C LYS A 269 -13.59 -29.90 -27.10
N VAL A 270 -12.86 -29.37 -26.14
CA VAL A 270 -12.05 -28.16 -26.34
C VAL A 270 -10.81 -28.46 -27.15
N ARG A 271 -10.22 -29.64 -26.97
CA ARG A 271 -9.08 -30.08 -27.81
C ARG A 271 -9.52 -30.32 -29.23
N GLU A 272 -10.71 -30.94 -29.45
CA GLU A 272 -11.31 -31.09 -30.79
C GLU A 272 -11.52 -29.71 -31.42
N TRP A 273 -12.06 -28.75 -30.68
CA TRP A 273 -12.22 -27.39 -31.17
C TRP A 273 -10.87 -26.76 -31.56
N GLN A 274 -9.85 -26.90 -30.73
CA GLN A 274 -8.52 -26.37 -31.01
C GLN A 274 -7.90 -27.04 -32.27
N ALA A 275 -8.09 -28.34 -32.46
CA ALA A 275 -7.62 -29.04 -33.64
C ALA A 275 -8.30 -28.53 -34.95
N ALA A 276 -9.56 -28.07 -34.84
CA ALA A 276 -10.29 -27.44 -35.94
C ALA A 276 -9.92 -25.96 -36.18
N HIS A 277 -9.17 -25.35 -35.24
CA HIS A 277 -8.74 -23.95 -35.28
C HIS A 277 -7.20 -23.86 -35.17
N PRO A 278 -6.42 -24.29 -36.19
CA PRO A 278 -4.96 -24.39 -36.10
C PRO A 278 -4.23 -23.08 -35.92
N TRP A 279 -4.91 -21.94 -36.11
CA TRP A 279 -4.41 -20.59 -35.79
C TRP A 279 -4.51 -20.22 -34.32
N TRP A 280 -5.02 -21.12 -33.45
CA TRP A 280 -5.05 -20.94 -31.98
C TRP A 280 -4.00 -21.80 -31.31
N SER A 281 -3.13 -21.19 -30.51
CA SER A 281 -2.18 -21.85 -29.61
C SER A 281 -2.53 -21.58 -28.17
N PHE A 282 -2.74 -22.63 -27.34
CA PHE A 282 -3.05 -22.48 -25.93
C PHE A 282 -1.78 -22.60 -25.07
N HIS A 283 -1.57 -21.62 -24.19
CA HIS A 283 -0.48 -21.52 -23.25
C HIS A 283 -1.03 -21.65 -21.83
N PHE A 284 -0.80 -22.80 -21.22
CA PHE A 284 -1.34 -23.08 -19.88
C PHE A 284 -0.45 -22.49 -18.79
N THR A 285 -1.06 -21.74 -17.85
CA THR A 285 -0.33 -21.28 -16.66
C THR A 285 0.15 -22.47 -15.83
N PRO A 286 1.25 -22.33 -15.05
CA PRO A 286 1.63 -23.37 -14.09
C PRO A 286 0.54 -23.60 -13.06
N THR A 287 0.43 -24.80 -12.53
CA THR A 287 -0.51 -25.12 -11.45
C THR A 287 -0.32 -24.18 -10.27
N SER A 288 -1.39 -23.67 -9.69
CA SER A 288 -1.39 -22.70 -8.59
C SER A 288 -0.71 -21.35 -8.91
N ALA A 289 -0.68 -20.98 -10.19
CA ALA A 289 -0.10 -19.72 -10.67
C ALA A 289 -1.07 -18.89 -11.53
N SER A 290 -2.36 -18.86 -11.18
CA SER A 290 -3.39 -18.06 -11.88
C SER A 290 -3.05 -16.56 -11.94
N TRP A 291 -2.24 -16.06 -11.00
CA TRP A 291 -1.73 -14.70 -11.01
C TRP A 291 -0.88 -14.35 -12.26
N LEU A 292 -0.45 -15.35 -13.03
CA LEU A 292 0.16 -15.16 -14.35
C LEU A 292 -0.88 -14.84 -15.43
N ASN A 293 -2.16 -15.13 -15.21
CA ASN A 293 -3.23 -14.81 -16.13
C ASN A 293 -3.67 -13.35 -15.97
N ALA A 294 -3.34 -12.50 -16.94
CA ALA A 294 -3.54 -11.04 -16.84
C ALA A 294 -5.02 -10.64 -16.65
N VAL A 295 -5.95 -11.44 -17.17
CA VAL A 295 -7.40 -11.16 -17.05
C VAL A 295 -7.89 -11.20 -15.60
N GLU A 296 -7.18 -11.88 -14.70
CA GLU A 296 -7.48 -11.84 -13.26
C GLU A 296 -7.39 -10.42 -12.68
N GLY A 297 -6.45 -9.62 -13.20
CA GLY A 297 -6.35 -8.19 -12.88
C GLY A 297 -7.60 -7.41 -13.30
N TYR A 298 -8.16 -7.74 -14.47
CA TYR A 298 -9.43 -7.17 -14.93
C TYR A 298 -10.61 -7.59 -14.04
N PHE A 299 -10.69 -8.86 -13.64
CA PHE A 299 -11.72 -9.33 -12.71
C PHE A 299 -11.63 -8.65 -11.33
N ALA A 300 -10.44 -8.40 -10.85
CA ALA A 300 -10.23 -7.62 -9.62
C ALA A 300 -10.72 -6.18 -9.77
N LYS A 301 -10.45 -5.53 -10.92
CA LYS A 301 -10.94 -4.18 -11.24
C LYS A 301 -12.47 -4.14 -11.31
N LEU A 302 -13.10 -5.07 -12.02
CA LEU A 302 -14.55 -5.22 -12.10
C LEU A 302 -15.17 -5.40 -10.71
N THR A 303 -14.62 -6.32 -9.91
CA THR A 303 -15.10 -6.57 -8.55
C THR A 303 -15.05 -5.32 -7.70
N LYS A 304 -13.89 -4.66 -7.65
CA LYS A 304 -13.66 -3.48 -6.80
C LYS A 304 -14.50 -2.27 -7.22
N ARG A 305 -14.62 -2.02 -8.53
CA ARG A 305 -15.24 -0.80 -9.05
C ARG A 305 -16.74 -0.92 -9.26
N ARG A 306 -17.25 -2.12 -9.59
CA ARG A 306 -18.67 -2.29 -9.95
C ARG A 306 -19.43 -3.28 -9.07
N LEU A 307 -18.85 -4.47 -8.77
CA LEU A 307 -19.61 -5.53 -8.11
C LEU A 307 -19.69 -5.35 -6.59
N ALA A 308 -18.59 -5.03 -5.92
CA ALA A 308 -18.49 -5.01 -4.45
C ALA A 308 -19.49 -4.07 -3.77
N ARG A 309 -19.85 -2.97 -4.43
CA ARG A 309 -20.82 -1.98 -3.95
C ARG A 309 -22.09 -1.92 -4.81
N GLY A 310 -22.18 -2.79 -5.81
CA GLY A 310 -23.34 -2.88 -6.68
C GLY A 310 -24.55 -3.46 -5.97
N VAL A 311 -25.72 -2.97 -6.33
CA VAL A 311 -27.03 -3.54 -5.94
C VAL A 311 -27.69 -4.01 -7.23
N PHE A 312 -28.16 -5.26 -7.25
CA PHE A 312 -28.70 -5.89 -8.44
C PHE A 312 -29.97 -6.67 -8.05
N ARG A 313 -31.10 -6.24 -8.58
CA ARG A 313 -32.42 -6.82 -8.27
C ARG A 313 -32.72 -8.06 -9.09
N SER A 314 -31.96 -8.29 -10.16
CA SER A 314 -32.09 -9.50 -10.99
C SER A 314 -30.72 -9.86 -11.61
N VAL A 315 -30.64 -11.08 -12.17
CA VAL A 315 -29.48 -11.54 -12.93
C VAL A 315 -29.30 -10.73 -14.21
N GLU A 316 -30.39 -10.31 -14.82
CA GLU A 316 -30.41 -9.48 -16.04
C GLU A 316 -29.81 -8.10 -15.77
N GLU A 317 -30.18 -7.49 -14.65
CA GLU A 317 -29.57 -6.21 -14.22
C GLU A 317 -28.08 -6.33 -13.96
N LEU A 318 -27.65 -7.43 -13.32
CA LEU A 318 -26.24 -7.74 -13.09
C LEU A 318 -25.48 -7.90 -14.41
N LYS A 319 -26.01 -8.70 -15.37
CA LYS A 319 -25.42 -8.91 -16.70
C LYS A 319 -25.27 -7.58 -17.44
N ALA A 320 -26.33 -6.80 -17.52
CA ALA A 320 -26.30 -5.49 -18.16
C ALA A 320 -25.27 -4.54 -17.52
N ALA A 321 -25.08 -4.61 -16.20
CA ALA A 321 -24.08 -3.82 -15.51
C ALA A 321 -22.64 -4.26 -15.83
N ILE A 322 -22.43 -5.57 -15.98
CA ILE A 322 -21.13 -6.13 -16.40
C ILE A 322 -20.83 -5.73 -17.84
N GLU A 323 -21.80 -5.87 -18.75
CA GLU A 323 -21.66 -5.50 -20.16
C GLU A 323 -21.35 -4.02 -20.35
N ARG A 324 -22.02 -3.12 -19.63
CA ARG A 324 -21.68 -1.70 -19.61
C ARG A 324 -20.26 -1.45 -19.11
N PHE A 325 -19.82 -2.16 -18.06
CA PHE A 325 -18.45 -2.03 -17.55
C PHE A 325 -17.40 -2.50 -18.55
N VAL A 326 -17.67 -3.59 -19.31
CA VAL A 326 -16.81 -4.06 -20.42
C VAL A 326 -16.75 -2.97 -21.52
N ALA A 327 -17.91 -2.49 -21.94
CA ALA A 327 -18.00 -1.43 -22.97
C ALA A 327 -17.25 -0.15 -22.55
N GLU A 328 -17.44 0.31 -21.32
CA GLU A 328 -16.73 1.47 -20.74
C GLU A 328 -15.21 1.25 -20.70
N THR A 329 -14.77 0.05 -20.30
CA THR A 329 -13.33 -0.32 -20.32
C THR A 329 -12.74 -0.24 -21.74
N ASN A 330 -13.52 -0.59 -22.76
CA ASN A 330 -13.10 -0.60 -24.16
C ASN A 330 -13.15 0.79 -24.84
N LEU A 331 -13.71 1.82 -24.18
CA LEU A 331 -13.62 3.22 -24.65
C LEU A 331 -12.21 3.79 -24.44
N ASP A 332 -11.56 3.40 -23.37
CA ASP A 332 -10.18 3.82 -23.05
C ASP A 332 -9.36 2.60 -22.59
N PRO A 333 -9.04 1.69 -23.54
CA PRO A 333 -8.34 0.46 -23.20
C PRO A 333 -6.86 0.74 -22.98
N HIS A 334 -6.27 0.08 -21.96
CA HIS A 334 -4.87 0.22 -21.64
C HIS A 334 -4.16 -1.12 -21.81
N PRO A 335 -3.09 -1.20 -22.61
CA PRO A 335 -2.27 -2.40 -22.78
C PRO A 335 -1.82 -2.95 -21.41
N PHE A 336 -1.73 -4.27 -21.35
CA PHE A 336 -1.18 -4.92 -20.16
C PHE A 336 0.34 -4.85 -20.19
N VAL A 337 0.95 -4.35 -19.10
CA VAL A 337 2.40 -4.24 -18.98
C VAL A 337 2.91 -5.19 -17.89
N TRP A 338 3.71 -6.16 -18.28
CA TRP A 338 4.41 -7.04 -17.35
C TRP A 338 5.68 -6.39 -16.82
N THR A 339 5.86 -6.33 -15.51
CA THR A 339 6.98 -5.59 -14.89
C THR A 339 8.04 -6.48 -14.20
N LYS A 340 7.69 -7.71 -13.81
CA LYS A 340 8.59 -8.59 -13.06
C LYS A 340 9.43 -9.48 -13.96
N LYS A 341 10.75 -9.50 -13.76
CA LYS A 341 11.64 -10.43 -14.47
C LYS A 341 11.39 -11.88 -14.06
N PRO A 342 11.33 -12.85 -14.99
CA PRO A 342 11.17 -14.27 -14.68
C PRO A 342 12.20 -14.81 -13.67
N THR A 343 13.45 -14.37 -13.77
CA THR A 343 14.52 -14.74 -12.84
C THR A 343 14.23 -14.38 -11.38
N THR A 344 13.64 -13.21 -11.16
CA THR A 344 13.23 -12.76 -9.80
C THR A 344 12.12 -13.65 -9.25
N ILE A 345 11.17 -14.06 -10.09
CA ILE A 345 10.07 -14.96 -9.69
C ILE A 345 10.62 -16.35 -9.37
N LEU A 346 11.45 -16.90 -10.23
CA LEU A 346 12.08 -18.22 -10.01
C LEU A 346 12.92 -18.25 -8.72
N ALA A 347 13.70 -17.20 -8.48
CA ALA A 347 14.47 -17.07 -7.22
C ALA A 347 13.55 -17.01 -5.99
N ALA A 348 12.40 -16.33 -6.07
CA ALA A 348 11.43 -16.27 -4.98
C ALA A 348 10.78 -17.63 -4.73
N VAL A 349 10.39 -18.35 -5.77
CA VAL A 349 9.81 -19.71 -5.66
C VAL A 349 10.82 -20.68 -5.05
N LYS A 350 12.08 -20.65 -5.51
CA LYS A 350 13.16 -21.48 -4.93
C LYS A 350 13.35 -21.23 -3.43
N ARG A 351 13.42 -19.95 -3.02
CA ARG A 351 13.49 -19.60 -1.58
C ARG A 351 12.27 -20.11 -0.81
N GLY A 352 11.08 -20.00 -1.39
CA GLY A 352 9.85 -20.49 -0.76
C GLY A 352 9.89 -22.00 -0.51
N HIS A 353 10.36 -22.82 -1.47
CA HIS A 353 10.56 -24.25 -1.27
C HIS A 353 11.59 -24.53 -0.18
N GLN A 354 12.75 -23.86 -0.21
CA GLN A 354 13.80 -24.02 0.81
C GLN A 354 13.28 -23.75 2.23
N VAL A 355 12.45 -22.72 2.40
CA VAL A 355 11.85 -22.40 3.72
C VAL A 355 10.85 -23.48 4.13
N LEU A 356 10.00 -23.99 3.23
CA LEU A 356 9.07 -25.08 3.57
C LEU A 356 9.80 -26.37 3.93
N ASP A 357 10.84 -26.73 3.18
CA ASP A 357 11.66 -27.92 3.45
C ASP A 357 12.41 -27.82 4.79
N SER A 358 12.71 -26.60 5.27
CA SER A 358 13.37 -26.38 6.58
C SER A 358 12.42 -26.40 7.78
N ILE A 359 11.10 -26.34 7.56
CA ILE A 359 10.08 -26.35 8.62
C ILE A 359 9.51 -27.76 8.83
N HIS A 360 9.67 -28.64 7.86
CA HIS A 360 9.30 -30.07 7.91
C HIS A 360 10.53 -30.94 8.10
#